data_131d6d7136ac4a285eeb9653de1c5822
#
_entry.id   131d6d7136ac4a285eeb9653de1c5822
#
_cell.length_a   1.000
_cell.length_b   1.000
_cell.length_c   1.000
_cell.angle_alpha   90.00
_cell.angle_beta   90.00
_cell.angle_gamma   90.00
#
_symmetry.space_group_name_H-M   'P 1'
#
loop_
_entity.id
_entity.type
_entity.pdbx_description
1 polymer ?
#
loop_
_entity_poly.entity_id
_entity_poly.type
_entity_poly.pdbx_seq_one_letter_code
_entity_poly.pdbx_strand_id
1 'polypeptide(L)'
;MKKRYALFLFLPLLLWGLLFGCSDDGEQAPWQVYYPTQSYFEGATLASEGFDPAETPTVEDLMVRLLSGPESESLVSPFPKGTSLRSFYLKDSVAYINLSEAYGGLSGIQLTLADYAITLTLCQLPEVEGVSITVENDPVPFRYRQILTSADVLLEEQEPAAVGP
;
A
#
# COMPACT_ATOMS: atom_id res chain seq x y z
N MET A 1 1.50 -33.56 64.90
CA MET A 1 2.11 -33.78 63.55
C MET A 1 1.11 -33.36 62.49
N LYS A 2 0.93 -32.10 62.20
CA LYS A 2 0.08 -31.58 61.15
C LYS A 2 0.44 -30.11 60.95
N LYS A 3 1.44 -29.76 60.11
CA LYS A 3 1.70 -28.38 59.62
C LYS A 3 2.93 -28.31 58.72
N ARG A 4 3.01 -29.10 57.64
CA ARG A 4 4.16 -29.00 56.71
C ARG A 4 3.82 -29.13 55.23
N TYR A 5 2.56 -29.14 54.82
CA TYR A 5 2.18 -29.31 53.42
C TYR A 5 1.52 -28.09 52.74
N ALA A 6 1.41 -26.97 53.48
CA ALA A 6 0.75 -25.76 52.92
C ALA A 6 1.67 -24.82 52.12
N LEU A 7 2.99 -25.11 52.07
CA LEU A 7 3.94 -24.20 51.41
C LEU A 7 4.33 -24.60 49.98
N PHE A 8 3.91 -25.77 49.51
CA PHE A 8 4.29 -26.26 48.18
C PHE A 8 3.23 -26.01 47.07
N LEU A 9 2.07 -25.47 47.41
CA LEU A 9 0.96 -25.28 46.45
C LEU A 9 0.91 -23.89 45.81
N PHE A 10 1.77 -22.96 46.28
CA PHE A 10 1.80 -21.59 45.72
C PHE A 10 2.92 -21.33 44.71
N LEU A 11 3.86 -22.26 44.55
CA LEU A 11 5.01 -22.06 43.65
C LEU A 11 4.71 -22.24 42.17
N PRO A 12 3.75 -23.09 41.68
CA PRO A 12 3.47 -23.20 40.25
C PRO A 12 2.62 -22.06 39.67
N LEU A 13 1.93 -21.28 40.51
CA LEU A 13 1.07 -20.21 40.03
C LEU A 13 1.86 -18.93 39.64
N LEU A 14 3.06 -18.78 40.14
CA LEU A 14 3.91 -17.62 39.88
C LEU A 14 4.77 -17.78 38.63
N LEU A 15 4.88 -19.00 38.08
CA LEU A 15 5.65 -19.28 36.85
C LEU A 15 4.83 -19.21 35.57
N TRP A 16 3.49 -19.11 35.68
CA TRP A 16 2.61 -19.02 34.51
C TRP A 16 2.36 -17.57 34.04
N GLY A 17 2.80 -16.59 34.84
CA GLY A 17 2.66 -15.16 34.51
C GLY A 17 3.74 -14.58 33.58
N LEU A 18 4.77 -15.34 33.20
CA LEU A 18 5.91 -14.84 32.41
C LEU A 18 5.90 -15.30 30.95
N LEU A 19 4.83 -15.98 30.48
CA LEU A 19 4.70 -16.43 29.12
C LEU A 19 3.67 -15.61 28.27
N PHE A 20 3.11 -14.54 28.82
CA PHE A 20 2.51 -13.52 27.96
C PHE A 20 3.64 -12.63 27.45
N GLY A 21 4.43 -13.20 26.53
CA GLY A 21 5.22 -12.39 25.64
C GLY A 21 4.27 -11.43 24.92
N CYS A 22 4.51 -10.13 25.04
CA CYS A 22 3.95 -9.15 24.16
C CYS A 22 4.21 -9.63 22.73
N SER A 23 3.20 -10.13 22.05
CA SER A 23 3.14 -9.99 20.60
C SER A 23 3.11 -8.50 20.39
N ASP A 24 4.22 -7.96 19.93
CA ASP A 24 4.26 -6.66 19.31
C ASP A 24 3.51 -6.84 17.97
N ASP A 25 2.19 -6.90 18.06
CA ASP A 25 1.30 -6.67 16.92
C ASP A 25 1.50 -5.20 16.62
N GLY A 26 2.57 -4.91 15.87
CA GLY A 26 2.83 -3.57 15.37
C GLY A 26 1.54 -3.10 14.70
N GLU A 27 0.87 -2.13 15.32
CA GLU A 27 -0.35 -1.51 14.84
C GLU A 27 -0.07 -1.05 13.43
N GLN A 28 -0.52 -1.84 12.45
CA GLN A 28 -0.35 -1.49 11.04
C GLN A 28 -1.10 -0.18 10.83
N ALA A 29 -0.41 0.80 10.23
CA ALA A 29 -1.04 2.05 9.88
C ALA A 29 -2.33 1.76 9.08
N PRO A 30 -3.42 2.48 9.36
CA PRO A 30 -4.75 2.16 8.80
C PRO A 30 -4.79 2.31 7.27
N TRP A 31 -3.87 3.08 6.69
CA TRP A 31 -3.77 3.33 5.25
C TRP A 31 -2.40 2.91 4.72
N GLN A 32 -2.38 2.46 3.48
CA GLN A 32 -1.17 2.01 2.81
C GLN A 32 -0.90 2.85 1.56
N VAL A 33 0.34 3.20 1.31
CA VAL A 33 0.78 3.88 0.10
C VAL A 33 1.71 2.95 -0.66
N TYR A 34 1.41 2.69 -1.92
CA TYR A 34 2.07 1.65 -2.71
C TYR A 34 3.16 2.21 -3.60
N TYR A 35 4.32 1.55 -3.61
CA TYR A 35 5.47 1.91 -4.43
C TYR A 35 6.16 0.68 -5.00
N PRO A 36 6.83 0.79 -6.16
CA PRO A 36 7.72 -0.25 -6.65
C PRO A 36 8.88 -0.52 -5.67
N THR A 37 9.27 -1.79 -5.56
CA THR A 37 10.51 -2.16 -4.86
C THR A 37 11.73 -1.84 -5.71
N GLN A 38 12.90 -1.69 -5.09
CA GLN A 38 14.15 -1.46 -5.83
C GLN A 38 14.53 -2.62 -6.77
N SER A 39 14.04 -3.83 -6.48
CA SER A 39 14.31 -5.05 -7.24
C SER A 39 13.36 -5.27 -8.42
N TYR A 40 12.66 -4.25 -8.91
CA TYR A 40 11.64 -4.38 -9.96
C TYR A 40 12.18 -4.97 -11.30
N PHE A 41 13.49 -5.06 -11.48
CA PHE A 41 14.10 -5.74 -12.63
C PHE A 41 14.05 -7.27 -12.55
N GLU A 42 13.87 -7.84 -11.35
CA GLU A 42 13.75 -9.30 -11.14
C GLU A 42 12.30 -9.79 -11.12
N GLY A 43 11.36 -8.89 -11.16
CA GLY A 43 9.91 -9.06 -11.12
C GLY A 43 9.28 -7.76 -10.65
N ALA A 44 8.36 -7.20 -11.43
CA ALA A 44 7.73 -5.92 -11.11
C ALA A 44 6.82 -6.07 -9.87
N THR A 45 7.37 -5.84 -8.69
CA THR A 45 6.64 -5.93 -7.44
C THR A 45 6.35 -4.54 -6.87
N LEU A 46 5.14 -4.38 -6.34
CA LEU A 46 4.75 -3.25 -5.52
C LEU A 46 4.74 -3.69 -4.07
N ALA A 47 5.26 -2.85 -3.20
CA ALA A 47 5.11 -2.99 -1.76
C ALA A 47 4.52 -1.71 -1.19
N SER A 48 3.99 -1.80 0.01
CA SER A 48 3.35 -0.66 0.66
C SER A 48 4.16 -0.19 1.87
N GLU A 49 3.99 1.07 2.20
CA GLU A 49 4.36 1.64 3.49
C GLU A 49 3.12 2.25 4.15
N GLY A 50 3.12 2.23 5.49
CA GLY A 50 2.01 2.74 6.28
C GLY A 50 1.87 4.25 6.18
N PHE A 51 0.62 4.71 6.18
CA PHE A 51 0.25 6.12 6.30
C PHE A 51 -0.82 6.26 7.37
N ASP A 52 -0.53 7.04 8.40
CA ASP A 52 -1.41 7.26 9.57
C ASP A 52 -1.73 8.74 9.72
N PRO A 53 -2.66 9.27 8.92
CA PRO A 53 -3.13 10.65 9.06
C PRO A 53 -4.04 10.78 10.30
N ALA A 54 -4.11 11.99 10.86
CA ALA A 54 -4.94 12.27 12.03
C ALA A 54 -6.46 12.09 11.80
N GLU A 55 -6.89 12.17 10.53
CA GLU A 55 -8.28 11.98 10.09
C GLU A 55 -8.32 11.01 8.90
N THR A 56 -9.50 10.51 8.55
CA THR A 56 -9.70 9.70 7.34
C THR A 56 -9.23 10.50 6.12
N PRO A 57 -8.24 10.00 5.36
CA PRO A 57 -7.69 10.75 4.24
C PRO A 57 -8.68 10.85 3.09
N THR A 58 -8.56 11.93 2.34
CA THR A 58 -9.24 12.14 1.07
C THR A 58 -8.41 11.59 -0.09
N VAL A 59 -8.98 11.60 -1.31
CA VAL A 59 -8.22 11.33 -2.55
C VAL A 59 -7.01 12.26 -2.67
N GLU A 60 -7.18 13.54 -2.30
CA GLU A 60 -6.08 14.53 -2.38
C GLU A 60 -4.96 14.19 -1.39
N ASP A 61 -5.29 13.85 -0.13
CA ASP A 61 -4.31 13.51 0.89
C ASP A 61 -3.47 12.30 0.47
N LEU A 62 -4.13 11.24 -0.02
CA LEU A 62 -3.44 10.05 -0.50
C LEU A 62 -2.57 10.34 -1.74
N MET A 63 -3.05 11.16 -2.68
CA MET A 63 -2.26 11.55 -3.85
C MET A 63 -1.06 12.42 -3.47
N VAL A 64 -1.22 13.37 -2.56
CA VAL A 64 -0.11 14.21 -2.06
C VAL A 64 0.93 13.33 -1.37
N ARG A 65 0.50 12.40 -0.51
CA ARG A 65 1.41 11.47 0.17
C ARG A 65 2.14 10.57 -0.84
N LEU A 66 1.43 10.00 -1.80
CA LEU A 66 1.97 9.13 -2.83
C LEU A 66 3.00 9.87 -3.71
N LEU A 67 2.68 11.09 -4.15
CA LEU A 67 3.56 11.89 -5.02
C LEU A 67 4.78 12.45 -4.28
N SER A 68 4.77 12.52 -2.95
CA SER A 68 5.93 12.92 -2.16
C SER A 68 7.06 11.88 -2.18
N GLY A 69 6.75 10.64 -2.58
CA GLY A 69 7.69 9.53 -2.64
C GLY A 69 7.76 8.71 -1.36
N PRO A 70 8.40 7.54 -1.41
CA PRO A 70 8.53 6.65 -0.26
C PRO A 70 9.49 7.19 0.80
N GLU A 71 9.24 6.82 2.04
CA GLU A 71 10.14 7.05 3.17
C GLU A 71 11.13 5.89 3.33
N SER A 72 10.73 4.68 2.94
CA SER A 72 11.56 3.49 2.98
C SER A 72 12.59 3.48 1.86
N GLU A 73 13.86 3.25 2.21
CA GLU A 73 14.95 3.11 1.23
C GLU A 73 14.81 1.88 0.31
N SER A 74 13.98 0.90 0.68
CA SER A 74 13.71 -0.29 -0.13
C SER A 74 12.71 -0.04 -1.27
N LEU A 75 12.05 1.11 -1.26
CA LEU A 75 11.03 1.50 -2.23
C LEU A 75 11.53 2.62 -3.13
N VAL A 76 10.94 2.73 -4.31
CA VAL A 76 11.28 3.80 -5.25
C VAL A 76 10.02 4.48 -5.78
N SER A 77 10.10 5.80 -5.97
CA SER A 77 8.99 6.52 -6.59
C SER A 77 8.89 6.16 -8.06
N PRO A 78 7.71 5.74 -8.55
CA PRO A 78 7.51 5.48 -9.98
C PRO A 78 7.27 6.76 -10.78
N PHE A 79 7.19 7.92 -10.11
CA PHE A 79 6.81 9.19 -10.74
C PHE A 79 8.02 10.00 -11.19
N PRO A 80 8.01 10.54 -12.41
CA PRO A 80 9.01 11.51 -12.84
C PRO A 80 9.01 12.76 -11.95
N LYS A 81 10.18 13.38 -11.82
CA LYS A 81 10.28 14.66 -11.11
C LYS A 81 9.37 15.70 -11.75
N GLY A 82 8.59 16.40 -10.92
CA GLY A 82 7.63 17.40 -11.38
C GLY A 82 6.24 16.86 -11.67
N THR A 83 5.99 15.56 -11.46
CA THR A 83 4.62 15.03 -11.45
C THR A 83 3.85 15.66 -10.30
N SER A 84 2.69 16.20 -10.58
CA SER A 84 1.80 16.82 -9.59
C SER A 84 0.33 16.56 -9.94
N LEU A 85 -0.51 16.53 -8.91
CA LEU A 85 -1.96 16.50 -9.07
C LEU A 85 -2.44 17.86 -9.55
N ARG A 86 -3.13 17.92 -10.70
CA ARG A 86 -3.74 19.12 -11.26
C ARG A 86 -5.16 19.33 -10.75
N SER A 87 -5.93 18.24 -10.83
CA SER A 87 -7.32 18.20 -10.35
C SER A 87 -7.76 16.75 -10.18
N PHE A 88 -8.82 16.57 -9.43
CA PHE A 88 -9.53 15.30 -9.34
C PHE A 88 -11.02 15.52 -9.14
N TYR A 89 -11.81 14.51 -9.44
CA TYR A 89 -13.23 14.42 -9.07
C TYR A 89 -13.65 12.96 -8.94
N LEU A 90 -14.71 12.74 -8.16
CA LEU A 90 -15.34 11.43 -7.97
C LEU A 90 -16.64 11.39 -8.77
N LYS A 91 -16.85 10.32 -9.52
CA LYS A 91 -18.10 10.06 -10.23
C LYS A 91 -18.30 8.56 -10.38
N ASP A 92 -19.49 8.07 -10.01
CA ASP A 92 -19.88 6.66 -10.15
C ASP A 92 -18.84 5.68 -9.55
N SER A 93 -18.35 5.97 -8.34
CA SER A 93 -17.28 5.27 -7.62
C SER A 93 -15.92 5.22 -8.36
N VAL A 94 -15.71 6.10 -9.35
CA VAL A 94 -14.44 6.24 -10.06
C VAL A 94 -13.79 7.56 -9.67
N ALA A 95 -12.52 7.48 -9.24
CA ALA A 95 -11.68 8.65 -9.04
C ALA A 95 -11.01 9.05 -10.37
N TYR A 96 -11.39 10.19 -10.91
CA TYR A 96 -10.78 10.77 -12.10
C TYR A 96 -9.63 11.69 -11.68
N ILE A 97 -8.42 11.28 -11.99
CA ILE A 97 -7.18 11.94 -11.57
C ILE A 97 -6.53 12.60 -12.78
N ASN A 98 -6.32 13.91 -12.71
CA ASN A 98 -5.60 14.66 -13.74
C ASN A 98 -4.22 15.06 -13.24
N LEU A 99 -3.19 14.57 -13.92
CA LEU A 99 -1.78 14.78 -13.56
C LEU A 99 -1.11 15.78 -14.51
N SER A 100 0.03 16.32 -14.07
CA SER A 100 0.86 17.21 -14.87
C SER A 100 1.54 16.46 -16.03
N GLU A 101 1.99 17.22 -17.04
CA GLU A 101 2.67 16.74 -18.24
C GLU A 101 3.81 15.76 -17.95
N ALA A 102 4.52 15.93 -16.83
CA ALA A 102 5.62 15.05 -16.44
C ALA A 102 5.23 13.57 -16.40
N TYR A 103 4.00 13.25 -15.98
CA TYR A 103 3.48 11.88 -15.96
C TYR A 103 3.36 11.28 -17.37
N GLY A 104 3.06 12.10 -18.36
CA GLY A 104 2.92 11.68 -19.77
C GLY A 104 4.21 11.16 -20.41
N GLY A 105 5.35 11.40 -19.78
CA GLY A 105 6.65 10.84 -20.19
C GLY A 105 6.85 9.36 -19.87
N LEU A 106 5.97 8.76 -19.05
CA LEU A 106 6.04 7.34 -18.68
C LEU A 106 5.56 6.43 -19.81
N SER A 107 6.20 5.27 -19.93
CA SER A 107 5.81 4.23 -20.88
C SER A 107 6.18 2.84 -20.39
N GLY A 108 5.57 1.80 -20.98
CA GLY A 108 5.86 0.40 -20.66
C GLY A 108 5.66 0.07 -19.17
N ILE A 109 6.59 -0.68 -18.61
CA ILE A 109 6.52 -1.13 -17.20
C ILE A 109 6.47 0.02 -16.20
N GLN A 110 7.16 1.13 -16.47
CA GLN A 110 7.17 2.29 -15.59
C GLN A 110 5.79 2.93 -15.49
N LEU A 111 5.08 3.07 -16.62
CA LEU A 111 3.70 3.54 -16.64
C LEU A 111 2.78 2.58 -15.88
N THR A 112 2.92 1.28 -16.12
CA THR A 112 2.13 0.25 -15.43
C THR A 112 2.32 0.32 -13.91
N LEU A 113 3.55 0.40 -13.43
CA LEU A 113 3.84 0.50 -12.00
C LEU A 113 3.28 1.78 -11.37
N ALA A 114 3.38 2.91 -12.07
CA ALA A 114 2.82 4.17 -11.61
C ALA A 114 1.28 4.12 -11.57
N ASP A 115 0.64 3.57 -12.60
CA ASP A 115 -0.80 3.38 -12.65
C ASP A 115 -1.29 2.47 -11.51
N TYR A 116 -0.60 1.35 -11.26
CA TYR A 116 -0.94 0.41 -10.20
C TYR A 116 -0.73 1.00 -8.80
N ALA A 117 0.36 1.75 -8.60
CA ALA A 117 0.61 2.45 -7.36
C ALA A 117 -0.54 3.42 -7.00
N ILE A 118 -1.01 4.22 -7.96
CA ILE A 118 -2.16 5.12 -7.78
C ILE A 118 -3.42 4.31 -7.50
N THR A 119 -3.68 3.27 -8.29
CA THR A 119 -4.90 2.46 -8.18
C THR A 119 -5.01 1.78 -6.82
N LEU A 120 -3.96 1.08 -6.37
CA LEU A 120 -3.97 0.41 -5.06
C LEU A 120 -4.06 1.39 -3.90
N THR A 121 -3.42 2.56 -4.02
CA THR A 121 -3.46 3.59 -2.98
C THR A 121 -4.86 4.20 -2.85
N LEU A 122 -5.54 4.48 -3.96
CA LEU A 122 -6.85 5.15 -3.93
C LEU A 122 -8.03 4.20 -3.72
N CYS A 123 -7.97 2.96 -4.23
CA CYS A 123 -9.03 1.97 -4.05
C CYS A 123 -9.16 1.43 -2.60
N GLN A 124 -8.40 1.93 -1.65
CA GLN A 124 -8.63 1.72 -0.21
C GLN A 124 -9.76 2.61 0.32
N LEU A 125 -10.05 3.72 -0.35
CA LEU A 125 -11.17 4.60 0.04
C LEU A 125 -12.49 3.90 -0.27
N PRO A 126 -13.44 3.87 0.68
CA PRO A 126 -14.72 3.15 0.52
C PRO A 126 -15.54 3.63 -0.69
N GLU A 127 -15.37 4.87 -1.09
CA GLU A 127 -16.06 5.50 -2.21
C GLU A 127 -15.36 5.30 -3.56
N VAL A 128 -14.17 4.64 -3.61
CA VAL A 128 -13.36 4.49 -4.82
C VAL A 128 -13.24 3.01 -5.20
N GLU A 129 -13.95 2.60 -6.23
CA GLU A 129 -13.86 1.25 -6.82
C GLU A 129 -12.91 1.20 -8.02
N GLY A 130 -12.63 2.36 -8.64
CA GLY A 130 -11.76 2.44 -9.79
C GLY A 130 -11.11 3.81 -9.94
N VAL A 131 -10.07 3.85 -10.78
CA VAL A 131 -9.27 5.05 -11.03
C VAL A 131 -9.13 5.27 -12.53
N SER A 132 -9.36 6.49 -12.97
CA SER A 132 -9.08 6.94 -14.33
C SER A 132 -8.06 8.07 -14.30
N ILE A 133 -6.95 7.94 -15.00
CA ILE A 133 -5.85 8.89 -14.98
C ILE A 133 -5.72 9.58 -16.34
N THR A 134 -5.65 10.90 -16.33
CA THR A 134 -5.39 11.76 -17.48
C THR A 134 -4.15 12.62 -17.25
N VAL A 135 -3.57 13.14 -18.32
CA VAL A 135 -2.46 14.08 -18.29
C VAL A 135 -2.89 15.36 -18.98
N GLU A 136 -2.89 16.48 -18.24
CA GLU A 136 -3.36 17.78 -18.72
C GLU A 136 -4.75 17.70 -19.40
N ASN A 137 -5.63 16.84 -18.83
CA ASN A 137 -6.98 16.47 -19.28
C ASN A 137 -7.05 15.57 -20.52
N ASP A 138 -5.93 15.15 -21.07
CA ASP A 138 -5.90 14.21 -22.18
C ASP A 138 -5.73 12.75 -21.69
N PRO A 139 -6.38 11.76 -22.32
CA PRO A 139 -6.15 10.36 -22.01
C PRO A 139 -4.68 9.98 -22.22
N VAL A 140 -4.12 9.18 -21.30
CA VAL A 140 -2.77 8.64 -21.50
C VAL A 140 -2.79 7.65 -22.68
N PRO A 141 -1.97 7.86 -23.72
CA PRO A 141 -1.96 7.00 -24.88
C PRO A 141 -1.48 5.58 -24.54
N PHE A 142 -1.86 4.62 -25.39
CA PHE A 142 -1.45 3.20 -25.30
C PHE A 142 -1.94 2.43 -24.07
N ARG A 143 -2.87 2.97 -23.28
CA ARG A 143 -3.55 2.19 -22.24
C ARG A 143 -4.60 1.27 -22.84
N TYR A 144 -4.57 0.00 -22.41
CA TYR A 144 -5.60 -0.98 -22.78
C TYR A 144 -6.94 -0.67 -22.09
N ARG A 145 -6.90 -0.20 -20.83
CA ARG A 145 -8.07 0.18 -20.03
C ARG A 145 -7.93 1.62 -19.54
N GLN A 146 -9.00 2.37 -19.64
CA GLN A 146 -9.04 3.75 -19.14
C GLN A 146 -9.41 3.84 -17.65
N ILE A 147 -10.13 2.85 -17.13
CA ILE A 147 -10.45 2.71 -15.72
C ILE A 147 -9.76 1.46 -15.20
N LEU A 148 -8.98 1.62 -14.15
CA LEU A 148 -8.27 0.56 -13.45
C LEU A 148 -8.92 0.33 -12.10
N THR A 149 -9.04 -0.93 -11.70
CA THR A 149 -9.50 -1.36 -10.38
C THR A 149 -8.39 -2.13 -9.67
N SER A 150 -8.53 -2.37 -8.37
CA SER A 150 -7.58 -3.21 -7.64
C SER A 150 -7.46 -4.63 -8.22
N ALA A 151 -8.52 -5.14 -8.82
CA ALA A 151 -8.52 -6.45 -9.48
C ALA A 151 -7.72 -6.50 -10.79
N ASP A 152 -7.43 -5.33 -11.40
CA ASP A 152 -6.61 -5.23 -12.62
C ASP A 152 -5.10 -5.21 -12.30
N VAL A 153 -4.75 -5.03 -11.02
CA VAL A 153 -3.36 -5.01 -10.57
C VAL A 153 -2.89 -6.45 -10.39
N LEU A 154 -2.13 -6.93 -11.36
CA LEU A 154 -1.51 -8.24 -11.29
C LEU A 154 -0.29 -8.15 -10.37
N LEU A 155 -0.48 -8.44 -9.08
CA LEU A 155 0.61 -8.77 -8.17
C LEU A 155 0.90 -10.25 -8.37
N GLU A 156 2.15 -10.62 -8.69
CA GLU A 156 2.56 -12.01 -8.61
C GLU A 156 2.43 -12.44 -7.15
N GLU A 157 1.39 -13.23 -6.83
CA GLU A 157 1.36 -13.97 -5.57
C GLU A 157 2.59 -14.89 -5.59
N GLN A 158 3.58 -14.61 -4.74
CA GLN A 158 4.62 -15.57 -4.45
C GLN A 158 3.94 -16.81 -3.89
N GLU A 159 3.79 -17.82 -4.75
CA GLU A 159 3.38 -19.15 -4.34
C GLU A 159 4.35 -19.60 -3.23
N PRO A 160 3.85 -19.92 -2.01
CA PRO A 160 4.73 -20.36 -0.94
C PRO A 160 5.54 -21.53 -1.45
N ALA A 161 6.87 -21.41 -1.41
CA ALA A 161 7.79 -22.44 -1.84
C ALA A 161 7.32 -23.76 -1.23
N ALA A 162 6.91 -24.70 -2.10
CA ALA A 162 6.50 -26.04 -1.70
C ALA A 162 7.65 -26.63 -0.90
N VAL A 163 7.44 -26.81 0.40
CA VAL A 163 8.33 -27.58 1.27
C VAL A 163 8.27 -29.00 0.72
N GLY A 164 9.25 -29.36 -0.07
CA GLY A 164 9.41 -30.70 -0.59
C GLY A 164 9.62 -31.72 0.55
N PRO A 165 9.26 -32.96 0.34
CA PRO A 165 9.23 -34.02 1.34
C PRO A 165 10.61 -34.39 1.89
#